data_9131b6b3badc834c530ac84b97ca3192
#
_entry.id   9131b6b3badc834c530ac84b97ca3192
#
_cell.length_a   1.000
_cell.length_b   1.000
_cell.length_c   1.000
_cell.angle_alpha   90.00
_cell.angle_beta   90.00
_cell.angle_gamma   90.00
#
_symmetry.space_group_name_H-M   'P 1'
#
loop_
_entity.id
_entity.type
_entity.pdbx_description
1 polymer ?
#
loop_
_entity_poly.entity_id
_entity_poly.type
_entity_poly.pdbx_seq_one_letter_code
_entity_poly.pdbx_strand_id
1 'polypeptide(L)'
;ANMEGADVAYCYGTSIGVAVSADNGHDWVYKGALSLDFEEGQNTFWAPDIVYDKGLYHMFVTYIKGMRNHWGGQARLVHYTSTNLWNWKRIGDLTLTSDKIIDPSLIKTPDGVWHMMYKDEHNNSDGNMFMAESKDLVQWKINNKPVFPGSRQEGPKLFYFKNFYW
;
A
#
# COMPACT_ATOMS: atom_id res chain seq x y z
N ALA A 1 -8.87 16.01 17.47
CA ALA A 1 -7.47 16.27 17.76
C ALA A 1 -7.11 17.62 17.14
N ASN A 2 -6.51 18.52 17.89
CA ASN A 2 -6.01 19.78 17.35
C ASN A 2 -4.82 19.47 16.46
N MET A 3 -4.94 19.82 15.18
CA MET A 3 -3.90 19.67 14.17
C MET A 3 -3.09 20.96 14.04
N GLU A 4 -2.75 21.59 15.13
CA GLU A 4 -2.00 22.84 15.16
C GLU A 4 -0.50 22.57 15.21
N GLY A 5 0.25 23.19 14.34
CA GLY A 5 1.70 23.17 14.29
C GLY A 5 2.31 22.21 13.27
N ALA A 6 3.64 22.07 13.33
CA ALA A 6 4.42 21.18 12.48
C ALA A 6 4.34 19.69 12.87
N ASP A 7 3.59 19.36 13.90
CA ASP A 7 3.43 17.98 14.37
C ASP A 7 2.39 17.26 13.51
N VAL A 8 2.82 16.23 12.82
CA VAL A 8 2.00 15.36 11.97
C VAL A 8 1.94 13.92 12.47
N ALA A 9 2.36 13.67 13.71
CA ALA A 9 2.41 12.32 14.29
C ALA A 9 1.05 11.60 14.25
N TYR A 10 -0.05 12.34 14.27
CA TYR A 10 -1.41 11.80 14.16
C TYR A 10 -1.68 11.08 12.84
N CYS A 11 -0.92 11.38 11.78
CA CYS A 11 -1.02 10.69 10.48
C CYS A 11 -0.22 9.38 10.43
N TYR A 12 0.72 9.19 11.35
CA TYR A 12 1.59 8.01 11.41
C TYR A 12 0.93 6.93 12.27
N GLY A 13 -0.15 6.33 11.76
CA GLY A 13 -0.89 5.26 12.45
C GLY A 13 -0.07 3.98 12.55
N THR A 14 -0.12 3.32 13.70
CA THR A 14 0.72 2.15 14.02
C THR A 14 0.09 0.81 13.66
N SER A 15 -1.13 0.79 13.12
CA SER A 15 -1.82 -0.47 12.79
C SER A 15 -2.84 -0.29 11.68
N ILE A 16 -3.14 -1.39 11.01
CA ILE A 16 -4.24 -1.48 10.06
C ILE A 16 -5.43 -2.12 10.77
N GLY A 17 -6.54 -1.38 10.87
CA GLY A 17 -7.79 -1.86 11.45
C GLY A 17 -8.59 -2.70 10.46
N VAL A 18 -9.37 -3.66 10.99
CA VAL A 18 -10.28 -4.50 10.20
C VAL A 18 -11.71 -4.27 10.65
N ALA A 19 -12.58 -4.03 9.70
CA ALA A 19 -14.04 -4.07 9.88
C ALA A 19 -14.64 -5.07 8.91
N VAL A 20 -15.75 -5.69 9.32
CA VAL A 20 -16.46 -6.70 8.53
C VAL A 20 -17.93 -6.31 8.42
N SER A 21 -18.48 -6.42 7.22
CA SER A 21 -19.90 -6.28 6.95
C SER A 21 -20.53 -7.67 6.66
N ALA A 22 -21.72 -7.92 7.18
CA ALA A 22 -22.52 -9.10 6.89
C ALA A 22 -23.73 -8.81 5.99
N ASP A 23 -23.91 -7.55 5.56
CA ASP A 23 -25.07 -7.03 4.85
C ASP A 23 -24.71 -6.25 3.58
N ASN A 24 -23.71 -6.74 2.85
CA ASN A 24 -23.23 -6.14 1.60
C ASN A 24 -22.70 -4.71 1.73
N GLY A 25 -22.13 -4.38 2.88
CA GLY A 25 -21.47 -3.09 3.09
C GLY A 25 -22.37 -1.98 3.66
N HIS A 26 -23.58 -2.30 4.09
CA HIS A 26 -24.46 -1.33 4.75
C HIS A 26 -24.00 -1.02 6.17
N ASP A 27 -23.75 -2.06 6.98
CA ASP A 27 -23.23 -1.92 8.34
C ASP A 27 -21.86 -2.57 8.47
N TRP A 28 -20.99 -1.95 9.28
CA TRP A 28 -19.63 -2.43 9.50
C TRP A 28 -19.33 -2.60 10.97
N VAL A 29 -18.80 -3.76 11.32
CA VAL A 29 -18.38 -4.09 12.68
C VAL A 29 -16.85 -4.12 12.75
N TYR A 30 -16.27 -3.24 13.55
CA TYR A 30 -14.84 -3.26 13.80
C TYR A 30 -14.45 -4.53 14.57
N LYS A 31 -13.40 -5.22 14.11
CA LYS A 31 -12.93 -6.50 14.64
C LYS A 31 -11.57 -6.43 15.33
N GLY A 32 -10.87 -5.32 15.21
CA GLY A 32 -9.55 -5.14 15.78
C GLY A 32 -8.49 -4.75 14.76
N ALA A 33 -7.25 -4.70 15.21
CA ALA A 33 -6.10 -4.38 14.39
C ALA A 33 -5.34 -5.64 13.98
N LEU A 34 -4.72 -5.60 12.79
CA LEU A 34 -3.82 -6.64 12.31
C LEU A 34 -2.47 -6.56 13.04
N SER A 35 -1.87 -7.70 13.31
CA SER A 35 -0.49 -7.80 13.78
C SER A 35 0.45 -7.89 12.58
N LEU A 36 1.07 -6.78 12.22
CA LEU A 36 1.96 -6.66 11.06
C LEU A 36 3.41 -6.32 11.44
N ASP A 37 3.67 -6.07 12.72
CA ASP A 37 4.98 -5.66 13.20
C ASP A 37 6.04 -6.74 12.95
N PHE A 38 7.21 -6.32 12.49
CA PHE A 38 8.38 -7.17 12.23
C PHE A 38 9.69 -6.52 12.68
N GLU A 39 9.65 -5.29 13.16
CA GLU A 39 10.75 -4.54 13.76
C GLU A 39 10.32 -4.00 15.14
N GLU A 40 11.29 -3.80 16.03
CA GLU A 40 11.03 -3.23 17.36
C GLU A 40 10.53 -1.78 17.28
N GLY A 41 9.69 -1.41 18.26
CA GLY A 41 9.13 -0.08 18.42
C GLY A 41 7.75 0.07 17.78
N GLN A 42 7.20 1.29 17.88
CA GLN A 42 5.98 1.66 17.17
C GLN A 42 6.33 2.09 15.75
N ASN A 43 5.85 1.36 14.77
CA ASN A 43 6.09 1.61 13.36
C ASN A 43 4.80 2.00 12.66
N THR A 44 4.92 2.61 11.50
CA THR A 44 3.79 3.19 10.76
C THR A 44 3.40 2.32 9.59
N PHE A 45 2.10 2.11 9.42
CA PHE A 45 1.51 1.39 8.28
C PHE A 45 0.43 2.24 7.62
N TRP A 46 0.52 2.42 6.28
CA TRP A 46 -0.44 3.19 5.48
C TRP A 46 -0.96 2.42 4.27
N ALA A 47 -2.16 2.80 3.81
CA ALA A 47 -2.70 2.50 2.50
C ALA A 47 -2.48 1.04 2.04
N PRO A 48 -3.01 0.04 2.73
CA PRO A 48 -2.93 -1.34 2.26
C PRO A 48 -3.79 -1.54 1.02
N ASP A 49 -3.28 -2.25 0.02
CA ASP A 49 -4.11 -2.86 -1.02
C ASP A 49 -4.00 -4.38 -0.94
N ILE A 50 -5.14 -5.08 -1.09
CA ILE A 50 -5.23 -6.52 -0.92
C ILE A 50 -5.81 -7.13 -2.17
N VAL A 51 -5.12 -8.13 -2.70
CA VAL A 51 -5.56 -8.93 -3.84
C VAL A 51 -5.55 -10.41 -3.51
N TYR A 52 -6.35 -11.20 -4.23
CA TYR A 52 -6.41 -12.65 -4.08
C TYR A 52 -5.85 -13.33 -5.34
N ASP A 53 -4.92 -14.25 -5.17
CA ASP A 53 -4.37 -15.07 -6.25
C ASP A 53 -4.05 -16.48 -5.77
N LYS A 54 -4.47 -17.49 -6.53
CA LYS A 54 -4.10 -18.91 -6.31
C LYS A 54 -4.26 -19.43 -4.89
N GLY A 55 -5.32 -19.03 -4.20
CA GLY A 55 -5.63 -19.52 -2.85
C GLY A 55 -5.03 -18.68 -1.72
N LEU A 56 -4.32 -17.60 -2.01
CA LEU A 56 -3.74 -16.68 -1.03
C LEU A 56 -4.24 -15.24 -1.22
N TYR A 57 -4.41 -14.55 -0.12
CA TYR A 57 -4.50 -13.10 -0.08
C TYR A 57 -3.10 -12.53 -0.02
N HIS A 58 -2.86 -11.52 -0.82
CA HIS A 58 -1.62 -10.75 -0.87
C HIS A 58 -1.92 -9.32 -0.49
N MET A 59 -1.28 -8.81 0.55
CA MET A 59 -1.37 -7.41 0.97
C MET A 59 -0.06 -6.72 0.69
N PHE A 60 -0.17 -5.56 0.06
CA PHE A 60 0.93 -4.62 -0.11
C PHE A 60 0.60 -3.38 0.70
N VAL A 61 1.48 -3.01 1.61
CA VAL A 61 1.23 -1.93 2.57
C VAL A 61 2.44 -1.03 2.66
N THR A 62 2.23 0.27 2.72
CA THR A 62 3.28 1.24 3.01
C THR A 62 3.75 1.06 4.45
N TYR A 63 5.06 0.96 4.63
CA TYR A 63 5.72 0.86 5.93
C TYR A 63 6.74 1.98 6.11
N ILE A 64 6.71 2.61 7.28
CA ILE A 64 7.68 3.62 7.71
C ILE A 64 8.16 3.24 9.10
N LYS A 65 9.49 3.21 9.29
CA LYS A 65 10.06 2.96 10.61
C LYS A 65 9.81 4.13 11.55
N GLY A 66 9.20 3.82 12.69
CA GLY A 66 8.85 4.79 13.73
C GLY A 66 7.55 5.56 13.45
N MET A 67 7.24 6.45 14.35
CA MET A 67 6.22 7.50 14.21
C MET A 67 6.94 8.84 14.11
N ARG A 68 6.63 9.60 13.07
CA ARG A 68 7.33 10.88 12.81
C ARG A 68 6.43 12.05 13.13
N ASN A 69 7.06 13.17 13.47
CA ASN A 69 6.40 14.46 13.68
C ASN A 69 6.60 15.44 12.50
N HIS A 70 7.11 14.95 11.38
CA HIS A 70 7.33 15.73 10.17
C HIS A 70 7.13 14.84 8.93
N TRP A 71 6.79 15.45 7.79
CA TRP A 71 6.72 14.76 6.51
C TRP A 71 8.11 14.44 5.99
N GLY A 72 8.33 13.20 5.57
CA GLY A 72 9.57 12.82 4.90
C GLY A 72 10.22 11.56 5.46
N GLY A 73 11.42 11.27 4.92
CA GLY A 73 12.19 10.07 5.22
C GLY A 73 11.81 8.88 4.37
N GLN A 74 12.42 7.72 4.65
CA GLN A 74 12.20 6.49 3.91
C GLN A 74 10.80 5.93 4.14
N ALA A 75 10.19 5.42 3.08
CA ALA A 75 8.96 4.65 3.09
C ALA A 75 9.09 3.51 2.08
N ARG A 76 8.63 2.33 2.42
CA ARG A 76 8.76 1.15 1.55
C ARG A 76 7.46 0.38 1.48
N LEU A 77 7.23 -0.34 0.40
CA LEU A 77 6.12 -1.26 0.31
C LEU A 77 6.55 -2.62 0.85
N VAL A 78 5.76 -3.18 1.75
CA VAL A 78 5.97 -4.50 2.33
C VAL A 78 4.88 -5.43 1.86
N HIS A 79 5.28 -6.63 1.42
CA HIS A 79 4.39 -7.69 0.97
C HIS A 79 4.13 -8.68 2.10
N TYR A 80 2.86 -8.95 2.34
CA TYR A 80 2.38 -9.99 3.25
C TYR A 80 1.44 -10.94 2.52
N THR A 81 1.33 -12.18 3.03
CA THR A 81 0.34 -13.16 2.55
C THR A 81 -0.50 -13.70 3.70
N SER A 82 -1.74 -14.10 3.39
CA SER A 82 -2.67 -14.70 4.35
C SER A 82 -3.61 -15.68 3.66
N THR A 83 -4.08 -16.69 4.40
CA THR A 83 -5.16 -17.58 3.97
C THR A 83 -6.54 -17.16 4.51
N ASN A 84 -6.59 -16.22 5.45
CA ASN A 84 -7.81 -15.90 6.21
C ASN A 84 -8.04 -14.41 6.49
N LEU A 85 -7.21 -13.50 5.93
CA LEU A 85 -7.23 -12.04 6.12
C LEU A 85 -6.92 -11.57 7.56
N TRP A 86 -6.61 -12.49 8.49
CA TRP A 86 -6.28 -12.18 9.88
C TRP A 86 -4.82 -12.41 10.20
N ASN A 87 -4.33 -13.60 9.84
CA ASN A 87 -2.96 -14.01 10.12
C ASN A 87 -2.11 -13.73 8.90
N TRP A 88 -1.27 -12.71 8.98
CA TRP A 88 -0.44 -12.27 7.88
C TRP A 88 1.02 -12.70 8.09
N LYS A 89 1.59 -13.31 7.07
CA LYS A 89 3.00 -13.68 7.02
C LYS A 89 3.73 -12.68 6.13
N ARG A 90 4.74 -12.00 6.68
CA ARG A 90 5.62 -11.14 5.89
C ARG A 90 6.42 -11.96 4.89
N ILE A 91 6.44 -11.50 3.63
CA ILE A 91 7.23 -12.07 2.53
C ILE A 91 8.53 -11.25 2.36
N GLY A 92 8.42 -9.95 2.34
CA GLY A 92 9.58 -9.06 2.21
C GLY A 92 9.20 -7.65 1.79
N ASP A 93 10.23 -6.83 1.66
CA ASP A 93 10.11 -5.49 1.11
C ASP A 93 10.20 -5.54 -0.41
N LEU A 94 9.47 -4.67 -1.10
CA LEU A 94 9.59 -4.53 -2.55
C LEU A 94 10.78 -3.64 -2.90
N THR A 95 11.58 -4.09 -3.85
CA THR A 95 12.58 -3.25 -4.51
C THR A 95 11.96 -2.65 -5.76
N LEU A 96 11.64 -1.36 -5.71
CA LEU A 96 11.04 -0.60 -6.80
C LEU A 96 11.94 0.60 -7.16
N THR A 97 11.35 1.73 -7.57
CA THR A 97 12.08 2.89 -8.10
C THR A 97 12.99 3.58 -7.09
N SER A 98 12.60 3.59 -5.80
CA SER A 98 13.37 4.27 -4.74
C SER A 98 13.09 3.69 -3.35
N ASP A 99 13.66 4.32 -2.33
CA ASP A 99 13.45 4.04 -0.90
C ASP A 99 12.35 4.93 -0.26
N LYS A 100 11.57 5.64 -1.09
CA LYS A 100 10.47 6.49 -0.62
C LYS A 100 9.24 6.29 -1.50
N ILE A 101 8.62 5.14 -1.37
CA ILE A 101 7.46 4.70 -2.15
C ILE A 101 6.27 4.39 -1.25
N ILE A 102 5.08 4.83 -1.68
CA ILE A 102 3.83 4.72 -0.92
C ILE A 102 2.65 4.36 -1.81
N ASP A 103 1.52 4.05 -1.20
CA ASP A 103 0.19 3.96 -1.81
C ASP A 103 0.10 2.95 -2.97
N PRO A 104 0.30 1.66 -2.72
CA PRO A 104 0.16 0.65 -3.75
C PRO A 104 -1.30 0.45 -4.13
N SER A 105 -1.58 0.23 -5.41
CA SER A 105 -2.85 -0.29 -5.88
C SER A 105 -2.64 -1.29 -7.01
N LEU A 106 -3.30 -2.44 -6.95
CA LEU A 106 -3.06 -3.58 -7.81
C LEU A 106 -4.28 -3.99 -8.60
N ILE A 107 -4.04 -4.45 -9.83
CA ILE A 107 -5.04 -5.11 -10.64
C ILE A 107 -4.41 -6.20 -11.52
N LYS A 108 -5.16 -7.26 -11.79
CA LYS A 108 -4.74 -8.31 -12.74
C LYS A 108 -5.44 -8.13 -14.07
N THR A 109 -4.68 -8.18 -15.15
CA THR A 109 -5.23 -8.16 -16.50
C THR A 109 -5.49 -9.57 -17.04
N PRO A 110 -6.32 -9.73 -18.11
CA PRO A 110 -6.72 -11.04 -18.62
C PRO A 110 -5.55 -11.91 -19.13
N ASP A 111 -4.43 -11.32 -19.50
CA ASP A 111 -3.19 -12.01 -19.86
C ASP A 111 -2.43 -12.60 -18.67
N GLY A 112 -2.98 -12.42 -17.44
CA GLY A 112 -2.44 -12.94 -16.21
C GLY A 112 -1.36 -12.08 -15.57
N VAL A 113 -1.11 -10.88 -16.10
CA VAL A 113 -0.14 -9.93 -15.55
C VAL A 113 -0.78 -9.08 -14.46
N TRP A 114 -0.09 -8.95 -13.33
CA TRP A 114 -0.42 -8.00 -12.29
C TRP A 114 0.23 -6.65 -12.59
N HIS A 115 -0.55 -5.59 -12.47
CA HIS A 115 -0.09 -4.22 -12.54
C HIS A 115 -0.22 -3.58 -11.16
N MET A 116 0.82 -2.89 -10.71
CA MET A 116 0.81 -2.11 -9.47
C MET A 116 1.12 -0.66 -9.82
N MET A 117 0.21 0.24 -9.49
CA MET A 117 0.48 1.67 -9.45
C MET A 117 0.89 2.07 -8.04
N TYR A 118 1.91 2.93 -7.93
CA TYR A 118 2.40 3.43 -6.64
C TYR A 118 2.99 4.83 -6.80
N LYS A 119 3.10 5.55 -5.69
CA LYS A 119 3.73 6.88 -5.65
C LYS A 119 5.18 6.76 -5.21
N ASP A 120 6.08 7.46 -5.91
CA ASP A 120 7.48 7.64 -5.54
C ASP A 120 7.74 9.10 -5.22
N GLU A 121 8.21 9.39 -4.01
CA GLU A 121 8.44 10.73 -3.50
C GLU A 121 9.94 11.07 -3.34
N HIS A 122 10.86 10.21 -3.81
CA HIS A 122 12.28 10.36 -3.50
C HIS A 122 12.87 11.69 -4.00
N ASN A 123 12.62 12.05 -5.25
CA ASN A 123 13.28 13.19 -5.90
C ASN A 123 12.38 14.42 -6.10
N ASN A 124 11.15 14.38 -5.60
CA ASN A 124 10.19 15.44 -5.85
C ASN A 124 9.19 15.52 -4.70
N SER A 125 9.04 16.70 -4.11
CA SER A 125 8.01 16.95 -3.09
C SER A 125 6.58 16.71 -3.61
N ASP A 126 6.38 16.78 -4.93
CA ASP A 126 5.10 16.51 -5.56
C ASP A 126 4.90 15.02 -5.89
N GLY A 127 5.99 14.22 -5.85
CA GLY A 127 5.98 12.80 -6.17
C GLY A 127 5.70 12.49 -7.64
N ASN A 128 5.87 11.23 -8.01
CA ASN A 128 5.54 10.72 -9.32
C ASN A 128 4.76 9.41 -9.18
N MET A 129 3.80 9.17 -10.08
CA MET A 129 3.11 7.90 -10.14
C MET A 129 3.81 6.96 -11.12
N PHE A 130 4.18 5.78 -10.64
CA PHE A 130 4.83 4.73 -11.43
C PHE A 130 3.95 3.50 -11.56
N MET A 131 4.28 2.69 -12.57
CA MET A 131 3.66 1.38 -12.79
C MET A 131 4.74 0.30 -12.79
N ALA A 132 4.48 -0.78 -12.06
CA ALA A 132 5.26 -2.01 -12.12
C ALA A 132 4.39 -3.20 -12.53
N GLU A 133 5.00 -4.22 -13.13
CA GLU A 133 4.34 -5.43 -13.62
C GLU A 133 4.92 -6.67 -12.95
N SER A 134 4.06 -7.66 -12.67
CA SER A 134 4.46 -8.95 -12.10
C SER A 134 3.59 -10.09 -12.61
N LYS A 135 4.16 -11.30 -12.72
CA LYS A 135 3.42 -12.55 -13.02
C LYS A 135 3.14 -13.39 -11.77
N ASP A 136 3.78 -13.05 -10.66
CA ASP A 136 3.78 -13.88 -9.44
C ASP A 136 3.60 -13.10 -8.14
N LEU A 137 3.43 -11.76 -8.20
CA LEU A 137 3.33 -10.84 -7.07
C LEU A 137 4.61 -10.76 -6.22
N VAL A 138 5.72 -11.36 -6.67
CA VAL A 138 7.01 -11.39 -5.96
C VAL A 138 8.09 -10.67 -6.76
N GLN A 139 8.21 -10.99 -8.04
CA GLN A 139 9.17 -10.35 -8.95
C GLN A 139 8.48 -9.25 -9.73
N TRP A 140 9.01 -8.03 -9.61
CA TRP A 140 8.41 -6.84 -10.23
C TRP A 140 9.32 -6.25 -11.31
N LYS A 141 8.76 -6.08 -12.50
CA LYS A 141 9.40 -5.33 -13.58
C LYS A 141 8.94 -3.88 -13.51
N ILE A 142 9.88 -2.98 -13.31
CA ILE A 142 9.63 -1.56 -13.12
C ILE A 142 9.66 -0.85 -14.49
N ASN A 143 8.69 0.02 -14.72
CA ASN A 143 8.79 1.02 -15.76
C ASN A 143 9.45 2.28 -15.17
N ASN A 144 10.67 2.59 -15.61
CA ASN A 144 11.43 3.74 -15.10
C ASN A 144 10.89 5.11 -15.56
N LYS A 145 9.82 5.13 -16.33
CA LYS A 145 9.11 6.37 -16.70
C LYS A 145 7.85 6.49 -15.87
N PRO A 146 7.62 7.64 -15.21
CA PRO A 146 6.38 7.86 -14.49
C PRO A 146 5.18 7.88 -15.45
N VAL A 147 4.07 7.34 -15.00
CA VAL A 147 2.78 7.43 -15.71
C VAL A 147 2.24 8.85 -15.60
N PHE A 148 2.37 9.44 -14.40
CA PHE A 148 1.99 10.82 -14.13
C PHE A 148 3.16 11.54 -13.43
N PRO A 149 3.99 12.29 -14.19
CA PRO A 149 5.12 13.00 -13.62
C PRO A 149 4.69 14.27 -12.87
N GLY A 150 5.38 14.56 -11.76
CA GLY A 150 5.20 15.81 -11.02
C GLY A 150 3.80 16.01 -10.46
N SER A 151 3.10 14.94 -10.14
CA SER A 151 1.72 15.00 -9.65
C SER A 151 1.68 15.02 -8.14
N ARG A 152 0.92 15.94 -7.55
CA ARG A 152 0.55 15.95 -6.12
C ARG A 152 -0.52 14.90 -5.79
N GLN A 153 -0.77 13.97 -6.69
CA GLN A 153 -1.77 12.91 -6.53
C GLN A 153 -1.24 11.85 -5.56
N GLU A 154 -2.15 11.29 -4.80
CA GLU A 154 -1.91 10.22 -3.84
C GLU A 154 -3.02 9.18 -3.93
N GLY A 155 -2.78 8.00 -3.35
CA GLY A 155 -3.80 6.97 -3.21
C GLY A 155 -4.40 6.52 -4.54
N PRO A 156 -3.60 6.02 -5.51
CA PRO A 156 -4.16 5.49 -6.75
C PRO A 156 -5.13 4.35 -6.42
N LYS A 157 -6.16 4.17 -7.24
CA LYS A 157 -7.00 2.97 -7.18
C LYS A 157 -7.24 2.44 -8.57
N LEU A 158 -6.67 1.27 -8.84
CA LEU A 158 -6.88 0.52 -10.06
C LEU A 158 -8.12 -0.36 -9.91
N PHE A 159 -9.03 -0.32 -10.89
CA PHE A 159 -10.21 -1.18 -10.93
C PHE A 159 -10.69 -1.42 -12.36
N TYR A 160 -11.45 -2.50 -12.53
CA TYR A 160 -12.09 -2.84 -13.81
C TYR A 160 -13.58 -2.52 -13.72
N PHE A 161 -14.06 -1.73 -14.65
CA PHE A 161 -15.48 -1.36 -14.71
C PHE A 161 -15.89 -1.05 -16.15
N LYS A 162 -17.08 -1.54 -16.56
CA LYS A 162 -17.65 -1.31 -17.91
C LYS A 162 -16.68 -1.61 -19.06
N ASN A 163 -15.96 -2.74 -18.98
CA ASN A 163 -14.97 -3.19 -19.96
C ASN A 163 -13.71 -2.32 -20.10
N PHE A 164 -13.45 -1.44 -19.14
CA PHE A 164 -12.23 -0.62 -19.10
C PHE A 164 -11.48 -0.82 -17.78
N TYR A 165 -10.17 -0.66 -17.85
CA TYR A 165 -9.31 -0.50 -16.69
C TYR A 165 -9.17 0.99 -16.37
N TRP A 166 -9.39 1.30 -15.13
CA TRP A 166 -9.37 2.67 -14.62
C TRP A 166 -8.29 2.84 -13.58
#